data_d861e0fdbedae42606d69a2f60f466d1
#
_entry.id   d861e0fdbedae42606d69a2f60f466d1
#
_cell.length_a   1.000
_cell.length_b   1.000
_cell.length_c   1.000
_cell.angle_alpha   90.00
_cell.angle_beta   90.00
_cell.angle_gamma   90.00
#
_symmetry.space_group_name_H-M   'P 1'
#
loop_
_entity.id
_entity.type
_entity.pdbx_description
1 polymer ?
#
loop_
_entity_poly.entity_id
_entity_poly.type
_entity_poly.pdbx_seq_one_letter_code
_entity_poly.pdbx_strand_id
1 'polypeptide(L)'
;MKHRILALCIILLLVFTAAIAEESAPVPTINDMGLELMGSSVRYPHLTGLADPAIQAAVNAAIMDKGQINARLSRMAALMNAPVKLNVSYSCLLDAEGSVFSCAILSDGAVETTRATQVWAAVNYDLRTGKEITFADLFLDEDAAVASIESYLDEQVAPELSAHLAAGSLTPTPETFTLSPTGLTLYYDIGDFCTLSDKAGTVTILWSELREHLRLEQTDVLTAIGVPDHIALGEEDALTIPDMLQSGAFTGIPAAVSQPMQELIDRYALLTDPDIYEGGRMIALEDGAFRQVWLLTDALTEEFDHSVVQGIRADRLNFYGLCTGDTTIDWWREVLGQPETTLTVDEARAESWRIVPGTSDYYTFGEYRLRLHADASGVLRSVFLTK
;
A
#
# COMPACT_ATOMS: atom_id res chain seq x y z
N MET A 1 -4.97 20.05 -65.84
CA MET A 1 -4.27 20.48 -64.60
C MET A 1 -5.18 20.35 -63.35
N LYS A 2 -6.44 20.75 -63.39
CA LYS A 2 -7.34 20.69 -62.19
C LYS A 2 -7.53 19.30 -61.58
N HIS A 3 -7.63 18.25 -62.37
CA HIS A 3 -7.79 16.87 -61.88
C HIS A 3 -6.55 16.25 -61.23
N ARG A 4 -5.33 16.71 -61.61
CA ARG A 4 -4.08 16.24 -60.97
C ARG A 4 -3.84 16.87 -59.60
N ILE A 5 -4.31 18.11 -59.41
CA ILE A 5 -4.20 18.81 -58.10
C ILE A 5 -5.21 18.17 -57.11
N LEU A 6 -6.42 17.82 -57.57
CA LEU A 6 -7.41 17.17 -56.71
C LEU A 6 -6.95 15.78 -56.23
N ALA A 7 -6.33 14.99 -57.11
CA ALA A 7 -5.78 13.68 -56.78
C ALA A 7 -4.63 13.79 -55.76
N LEU A 8 -3.76 14.81 -55.89
CA LEU A 8 -2.64 15.04 -54.97
C LEU A 8 -3.17 15.47 -53.58
N CYS A 9 -4.20 16.29 -53.50
CA CYS A 9 -4.80 16.71 -52.22
C CYS A 9 -5.49 15.54 -51.50
N ILE A 10 -6.13 14.61 -52.23
CA ILE A 10 -6.77 13.43 -51.65
C ILE A 10 -5.72 12.45 -51.13
N ILE A 11 -4.60 12.26 -51.83
CA ILE A 11 -3.48 11.43 -51.37
C ILE A 11 -2.81 12.06 -50.11
N LEU A 12 -2.62 13.39 -50.10
CA LEU A 12 -2.10 14.07 -48.93
C LEU A 12 -3.03 14.00 -47.70
N LEU A 13 -4.35 14.07 -47.90
CA LEU A 13 -5.33 13.90 -46.84
C LEU A 13 -5.35 12.48 -46.30
N LEU A 14 -5.23 11.46 -47.16
CA LEU A 14 -5.15 10.06 -46.75
C LEU A 14 -3.87 9.71 -46.02
N VAL A 15 -2.76 10.35 -46.36
CA VAL A 15 -1.48 10.19 -45.63
C VAL A 15 -1.55 10.88 -44.27
N PHE A 16 -2.25 12.03 -44.15
CA PHE A 16 -2.41 12.71 -42.84
C PHE A 16 -3.41 12.03 -41.90
N THR A 17 -4.39 11.30 -42.43
CA THR A 17 -5.34 10.55 -41.61
C THR A 17 -4.81 9.18 -41.16
N ALA A 18 -3.75 8.66 -41.83
CA ALA A 18 -3.06 7.43 -41.38
C ALA A 18 -1.99 7.67 -40.29
N ALA A 19 -1.70 8.93 -39.95
CA ALA A 19 -0.63 9.28 -39.02
C ALA A 19 -1.12 9.67 -37.62
N ILE A 20 -2.41 9.54 -37.29
CA ILE A 20 -2.92 9.82 -35.93
C ILE A 20 -3.96 8.76 -35.55
N ALA A 21 -3.51 7.55 -35.44
CA ALA A 21 -4.01 6.61 -34.47
C ALA A 21 -2.73 6.03 -33.81
N GLU A 22 -2.12 6.76 -32.94
CA GLU A 22 -1.40 6.17 -31.84
C GLU A 22 -2.48 5.36 -31.10
N GLU A 23 -2.60 4.11 -31.47
CA GLU A 23 -3.32 3.14 -30.66
C GLU A 23 -2.63 3.19 -29.30
N SER A 24 -3.23 3.85 -28.32
CA SER A 24 -2.67 3.90 -26.97
C SER A 24 -2.43 2.46 -26.59
N ALA A 25 -1.20 2.14 -26.22
CA ALA A 25 -0.86 0.79 -25.77
C ALA A 25 -1.91 0.36 -24.73
N PRO A 26 -2.43 -0.88 -24.82
CA PRO A 26 -3.43 -1.33 -23.87
C PRO A 26 -2.87 -1.19 -22.46
N VAL A 27 -3.62 -0.51 -21.59
CA VAL A 27 -3.23 -0.35 -20.19
C VAL A 27 -3.42 -1.69 -19.50
N PRO A 28 -2.40 -2.24 -18.83
CA PRO A 28 -2.54 -3.49 -18.10
C PRO A 28 -3.64 -3.35 -17.03
N THR A 29 -4.43 -4.42 -16.87
CA THR A 29 -5.51 -4.47 -15.89
C THR A 29 -5.50 -5.77 -15.12
N ILE A 30 -5.92 -5.71 -13.86
CA ILE A 30 -6.12 -6.88 -13.01
C ILE A 30 -7.60 -7.26 -13.05
N ASN A 31 -7.89 -8.47 -13.51
CA ASN A 31 -9.23 -9.04 -13.45
C ASN A 31 -9.32 -9.97 -12.25
N ASP A 32 -10.39 -9.83 -11.49
CA ASP A 32 -10.70 -10.71 -10.37
C ASP A 32 -11.32 -12.02 -10.91
N MET A 33 -10.59 -13.09 -10.74
CA MET A 33 -11.01 -14.44 -11.12
C MET A 33 -11.35 -15.26 -9.89
N GLY A 34 -12.33 -16.14 -9.99
CA GLY A 34 -12.59 -16.99 -8.83
C GLY A 34 -13.85 -17.84 -8.94
N LEU A 35 -14.06 -18.59 -7.88
CA LEU A 35 -15.20 -19.48 -7.71
C LEU A 35 -15.64 -19.46 -6.25
N GLU A 36 -16.93 -19.43 -6.02
CA GLU A 36 -17.54 -19.59 -4.69
C GLU A 36 -18.36 -20.88 -4.67
N LEU A 37 -18.21 -21.67 -3.61
CA LEU A 37 -18.92 -22.93 -3.45
C LEU A 37 -19.18 -23.23 -1.98
N MET A 38 -20.47 -23.29 -1.60
CA MET A 38 -20.93 -23.74 -0.29
C MET A 38 -20.21 -23.06 0.90
N GLY A 39 -19.99 -21.74 0.79
CA GLY A 39 -19.34 -20.91 1.80
C GLY A 39 -17.81 -20.94 1.77
N SER A 40 -17.19 -21.63 0.84
CA SER A 40 -15.78 -21.47 0.50
C SER A 40 -15.66 -20.54 -0.73
N SER A 41 -14.60 -19.76 -0.78
CA SER A 41 -14.28 -18.84 -1.87
C SER A 41 -12.83 -18.98 -2.26
N VAL A 42 -12.55 -18.98 -3.57
CA VAL A 42 -11.19 -18.89 -4.11
C VAL A 42 -11.18 -17.77 -5.12
N ARG A 43 -10.53 -16.65 -4.75
CA ARG A 43 -10.37 -15.46 -5.58
C ARG A 43 -8.89 -15.25 -5.86
N TYR A 44 -8.54 -14.91 -7.09
CA TYR A 44 -7.15 -14.66 -7.49
C TYR A 44 -7.08 -13.66 -8.65
N PRO A 45 -5.99 -12.88 -8.77
CA PRO A 45 -5.84 -11.92 -9.83
C PRO A 45 -5.46 -12.60 -11.15
N HIS A 46 -5.89 -12.01 -12.25
CA HIS A 46 -5.48 -12.38 -13.60
C HIS A 46 -5.12 -11.12 -14.38
N LEU A 47 -3.85 -10.99 -14.75
CA LEU A 47 -3.34 -9.84 -15.47
C LEU A 47 -3.67 -9.94 -16.96
N THR A 48 -4.15 -8.85 -17.54
CA THR A 48 -4.47 -8.73 -18.98
C THR A 48 -4.01 -7.38 -19.51
N GLY A 49 -3.87 -7.28 -20.83
CA GLY A 49 -3.56 -6.01 -21.49
C GLY A 49 -2.07 -5.64 -21.50
N LEU A 50 -1.17 -6.56 -21.13
CA LEU A 50 0.26 -6.31 -21.32
C LEU A 50 0.62 -6.34 -22.81
N ALA A 51 1.53 -5.43 -23.20
CA ALA A 51 2.05 -5.35 -24.56
C ALA A 51 2.79 -6.63 -24.98
N ASP A 52 3.47 -7.30 -24.04
CA ASP A 52 4.12 -8.59 -24.26
C ASP A 52 3.28 -9.74 -23.70
N PRO A 53 2.66 -10.57 -24.58
CA PRO A 53 1.87 -11.70 -24.14
C PRO A 53 2.66 -12.80 -23.41
N ALA A 54 3.98 -12.90 -23.63
CA ALA A 54 4.81 -13.88 -22.95
C ALA A 54 5.04 -13.48 -21.50
N ILE A 55 5.26 -12.20 -21.22
CA ILE A 55 5.33 -11.66 -19.86
C ILE A 55 4.00 -11.85 -19.14
N GLN A 56 2.89 -11.50 -19.78
CA GLN A 56 1.56 -11.70 -19.21
C GLN A 56 1.32 -13.17 -18.84
N ALA A 57 1.68 -14.10 -19.74
CA ALA A 57 1.51 -15.54 -19.48
C ALA A 57 2.39 -16.01 -18.32
N ALA A 58 3.63 -15.50 -18.22
CA ALA A 58 4.56 -15.86 -17.14
C ALA A 58 4.04 -15.38 -15.78
N VAL A 59 3.57 -14.13 -15.67
CA VAL A 59 2.98 -13.60 -14.43
C VAL A 59 1.74 -14.38 -14.02
N ASN A 60 0.82 -14.63 -14.94
CA ASN A 60 -0.39 -15.41 -14.65
C ASN A 60 -0.05 -16.86 -14.25
N ALA A 61 0.98 -17.45 -14.84
CA ALA A 61 1.45 -18.78 -14.44
C ALA A 61 2.05 -18.75 -13.01
N ALA A 62 2.82 -17.73 -12.67
CA ALA A 62 3.37 -17.56 -11.32
C ALA A 62 2.27 -17.37 -10.26
N ILE A 63 1.21 -16.61 -10.56
CA ILE A 63 0.04 -16.48 -9.68
C ILE A 63 -0.59 -17.85 -9.44
N MET A 64 -0.83 -18.63 -10.49
CA MET A 64 -1.44 -19.96 -10.39
C MET A 64 -0.57 -20.95 -9.61
N ASP A 65 0.74 -20.89 -9.80
CA ASP A 65 1.71 -21.82 -9.19
C ASP A 65 1.98 -21.45 -7.73
N LYS A 66 2.47 -20.22 -7.44
CA LYS A 66 2.78 -19.78 -6.08
C LYS A 66 1.54 -19.75 -5.19
N GLY A 67 0.41 -19.24 -5.69
CA GLY A 67 -0.88 -19.26 -4.99
C GLY A 67 -1.48 -20.67 -4.89
N GLN A 68 -0.89 -21.67 -5.54
CA GLN A 68 -1.40 -23.05 -5.60
C GLN A 68 -2.89 -23.12 -5.99
N ILE A 69 -3.34 -22.22 -6.86
CA ILE A 69 -4.77 -21.95 -7.11
C ILE A 69 -5.53 -23.23 -7.51
N ASN A 70 -4.97 -24.06 -8.37
CA ASN A 70 -5.60 -25.33 -8.76
C ASN A 70 -5.77 -26.30 -7.59
N ALA A 71 -4.81 -26.34 -6.67
CA ALA A 71 -4.90 -27.15 -5.46
C ALA A 71 -5.99 -26.59 -4.51
N ARG A 72 -6.08 -25.26 -4.38
CA ARG A 72 -7.11 -24.58 -3.57
C ARG A 72 -8.52 -24.82 -4.14
N LEU A 73 -8.70 -24.69 -5.45
CA LEU A 73 -9.97 -25.02 -6.11
C LEU A 73 -10.39 -26.49 -5.89
N SER A 74 -9.44 -27.43 -6.01
CA SER A 74 -9.68 -28.85 -5.73
C SER A 74 -10.02 -29.08 -4.26
N ARG A 75 -9.32 -28.39 -3.35
CA ARG A 75 -9.57 -28.47 -1.90
C ARG A 75 -10.95 -27.91 -1.55
N MET A 76 -11.34 -26.78 -2.12
CA MET A 76 -12.67 -26.19 -1.93
C MET A 76 -13.78 -27.18 -2.31
N ALA A 77 -13.63 -27.89 -3.43
CA ALA A 77 -14.59 -28.92 -3.84
C ALA A 77 -14.68 -30.06 -2.83
N ALA A 78 -13.56 -30.49 -2.24
CA ALA A 78 -13.53 -31.51 -1.20
C ALA A 78 -14.19 -31.05 0.12
N LEU A 79 -14.26 -29.75 0.38
CA LEU A 79 -14.81 -29.16 1.62
C LEU A 79 -16.31 -28.83 1.54
N MET A 80 -17.03 -29.23 0.47
CA MET A 80 -18.44 -28.86 0.29
C MET A 80 -19.32 -29.11 1.54
N ASN A 81 -19.11 -30.23 2.23
CA ASN A 81 -19.87 -30.61 3.43
C ASN A 81 -19.07 -30.46 4.73
N ALA A 82 -17.87 -29.87 4.69
CA ALA A 82 -17.05 -29.68 5.89
C ALA A 82 -17.51 -28.47 6.70
N PRO A 83 -17.37 -28.48 8.04
CA PRO A 83 -17.67 -27.33 8.87
C PRO A 83 -16.67 -26.18 8.66
N VAL A 84 -15.39 -26.50 8.39
CA VAL A 84 -14.36 -25.52 8.09
C VAL A 84 -14.32 -25.27 6.60
N LYS A 85 -14.25 -24.00 6.20
CA LYS A 85 -14.23 -23.54 4.82
C LYS A 85 -12.83 -23.09 4.44
N LEU A 86 -12.61 -22.91 3.15
CA LEU A 86 -11.41 -22.33 2.59
C LEU A 86 -11.77 -20.98 1.98
N ASN A 87 -10.99 -19.96 2.32
CA ASN A 87 -11.09 -18.65 1.70
C ASN A 87 -9.73 -18.26 1.13
N VAL A 88 -9.69 -17.95 -0.16
CA VAL A 88 -8.49 -17.42 -0.82
C VAL A 88 -8.83 -16.03 -1.31
N SER A 89 -8.02 -15.07 -0.90
CA SER A 89 -8.13 -13.67 -1.27
C SER A 89 -6.77 -13.12 -1.70
N TYR A 90 -6.74 -11.95 -2.27
CA TYR A 90 -5.49 -11.32 -2.73
C TYR A 90 -5.53 -9.81 -2.58
N SER A 91 -4.34 -9.21 -2.49
CA SER A 91 -4.10 -7.78 -2.61
C SER A 91 -2.97 -7.53 -3.59
N CYS A 92 -3.18 -6.65 -4.55
CA CYS A 92 -2.21 -6.40 -5.62
C CYS A 92 -1.96 -4.90 -5.82
N LEU A 93 -0.70 -4.58 -6.10
CA LEU A 93 -0.25 -3.34 -6.72
C LEU A 93 -0.01 -3.60 -8.21
N LEU A 94 -0.54 -2.74 -9.05
CA LEU A 94 -0.10 -2.49 -10.41
C LEU A 94 0.14 -0.99 -10.48
N ASP A 95 1.39 -0.58 -10.74
CA ASP A 95 1.71 0.85 -10.83
C ASP A 95 1.01 1.52 -12.02
N ALA A 96 0.93 2.85 -12.01
CA ALA A 96 0.16 3.62 -12.99
C ALA A 96 0.66 3.44 -14.44
N GLU A 97 1.94 3.13 -14.61
CA GLU A 97 2.55 2.87 -15.92
C GLU A 97 2.47 1.40 -16.33
N GLY A 98 2.03 0.51 -15.45
CA GLY A 98 2.00 -0.93 -15.67
C GLY A 98 3.38 -1.55 -15.76
N SER A 99 4.34 -1.01 -15.02
CA SER A 99 5.76 -1.43 -15.03
C SER A 99 6.05 -2.50 -13.99
N VAL A 100 5.33 -2.49 -12.88
CA VAL A 100 5.54 -3.37 -11.73
C VAL A 100 4.23 -3.99 -11.30
N PHE A 101 4.27 -5.30 -11.08
CA PHE A 101 3.18 -6.05 -10.46
C PHE A 101 3.68 -6.67 -9.16
N SER A 102 2.96 -6.40 -8.07
CA SER A 102 3.26 -6.96 -6.75
C SER A 102 1.96 -7.42 -6.11
N CYS A 103 1.89 -8.68 -5.71
CA CYS A 103 0.64 -9.28 -5.23
C CYS A 103 0.90 -10.24 -4.08
N ALA A 104 0.12 -10.12 -3.00
CA ALA A 104 -0.02 -11.12 -1.96
C ALA A 104 -1.29 -11.95 -2.16
N ILE A 105 -1.21 -13.23 -1.90
CA ILE A 105 -2.33 -14.17 -1.93
C ILE A 105 -2.41 -14.84 -0.56
N LEU A 106 -3.54 -14.66 0.12
CA LEU A 106 -3.83 -15.31 1.40
C LEU A 106 -4.74 -16.51 1.17
N SER A 107 -4.32 -17.68 1.64
CA SER A 107 -5.17 -18.86 1.77
C SER A 107 -5.53 -19.05 3.24
N ASP A 108 -6.78 -18.86 3.60
CA ASP A 108 -7.31 -18.90 4.98
C ASP A 108 -8.33 -20.02 5.15
N GLY A 109 -8.32 -20.68 6.32
CA GLY A 109 -9.22 -21.74 6.66
C GLY A 109 -8.63 -23.14 6.52
N ALA A 110 -9.36 -24.08 5.92
CA ALA A 110 -8.92 -25.48 5.77
C ALA A 110 -8.03 -25.67 4.53
N VAL A 111 -6.83 -25.08 4.54
CA VAL A 111 -5.90 -25.08 3.40
C VAL A 111 -5.46 -26.48 3.01
N GLU A 112 -4.80 -27.20 3.88
CA GLU A 112 -4.31 -28.58 3.62
C GLU A 112 -4.98 -29.63 4.48
N THR A 113 -5.37 -29.26 5.67
CA THR A 113 -5.98 -30.14 6.67
C THR A 113 -7.39 -29.67 7.01
N THR A 114 -8.02 -30.28 8.02
CA THR A 114 -9.28 -29.82 8.59
C THR A 114 -9.11 -28.74 9.68
N ARG A 115 -7.86 -28.36 9.99
CA ARG A 115 -7.55 -27.24 10.88
C ARG A 115 -7.54 -25.94 10.09
N ALA A 116 -8.02 -24.87 10.70
CA ALA A 116 -7.86 -23.54 10.14
C ALA A 116 -6.36 -23.17 10.17
N THR A 117 -5.88 -22.70 9.04
CA THR A 117 -4.50 -22.20 8.85
C THR A 117 -4.55 -20.96 7.97
N GLN A 118 -3.54 -20.15 8.04
CA GLN A 118 -3.32 -19.05 7.10
C GLN A 118 -1.96 -19.24 6.45
N VAL A 119 -1.92 -19.20 5.14
CA VAL A 119 -0.70 -19.36 4.34
C VAL A 119 -0.65 -18.25 3.31
N TRP A 120 0.48 -17.59 3.24
CA TRP A 120 0.74 -16.50 2.30
C TRP A 120 1.57 -16.98 1.11
N ALA A 121 1.32 -16.36 -0.02
CA ALA A 121 2.21 -16.41 -1.19
C ALA A 121 2.35 -15.01 -1.76
N ALA A 122 3.51 -14.70 -2.33
CA ALA A 122 3.78 -13.43 -2.97
C ALA A 122 4.27 -13.61 -4.40
N VAL A 123 3.86 -12.71 -5.29
CA VAL A 123 4.24 -12.67 -6.70
C VAL A 123 4.65 -11.26 -7.06
N ASN A 124 5.92 -11.05 -7.37
CA ASN A 124 6.48 -9.76 -7.69
C ASN A 124 7.17 -9.82 -9.06
N TYR A 125 6.79 -8.96 -9.98
CA TYR A 125 7.33 -8.93 -11.35
C TYR A 125 7.62 -7.51 -11.84
N ASP A 126 8.78 -7.33 -12.43
CA ASP A 126 9.06 -6.21 -13.32
C ASP A 126 8.47 -6.53 -14.70
N LEU A 127 7.36 -5.89 -15.02
CA LEU A 127 6.61 -6.13 -16.26
C LEU A 127 7.32 -5.57 -17.50
N ARG A 128 8.30 -4.70 -17.32
CA ARG A 128 9.16 -4.16 -18.41
C ARG A 128 10.11 -5.23 -18.95
N THR A 129 10.59 -6.09 -18.05
CA THR A 129 11.60 -7.11 -18.36
C THR A 129 11.05 -8.53 -18.31
N GLY A 130 9.90 -8.76 -17.68
CA GLY A 130 9.31 -10.06 -17.43
C GLY A 130 10.06 -10.88 -16.36
N LYS A 131 10.92 -10.24 -15.58
CA LYS A 131 11.66 -10.91 -14.50
C LYS A 131 10.87 -10.86 -13.19
N GLU A 132 10.97 -11.94 -12.43
CA GLU A 132 10.56 -11.93 -11.05
C GLU A 132 11.46 -10.99 -10.25
N ILE A 133 10.86 -10.15 -9.40
CA ILE A 133 11.57 -9.26 -8.50
C ILE A 133 11.91 -10.06 -7.25
N THR A 134 13.19 -10.15 -6.95
CA THR A 134 13.72 -10.77 -5.74
C THR A 134 14.07 -9.71 -4.71
N PHE A 135 14.33 -10.14 -3.48
CA PHE A 135 14.75 -9.24 -2.41
C PHE A 135 16.06 -8.52 -2.76
N ALA A 136 17.01 -9.24 -3.39
CA ALA A 136 18.28 -8.67 -3.87
C ALA A 136 18.11 -7.56 -4.92
N ASP A 137 17.02 -7.55 -5.67
CA ASP A 137 16.78 -6.50 -6.68
C ASP A 137 16.41 -5.15 -6.05
N LEU A 138 16.01 -5.13 -4.77
CA LEU A 138 15.59 -3.93 -4.06
C LEU A 138 16.75 -3.19 -3.37
N PHE A 139 17.84 -3.90 -3.05
CA PHE A 139 18.87 -3.39 -2.16
C PHE A 139 20.25 -3.32 -2.82
N LEU A 140 21.04 -2.35 -2.41
CA LEU A 140 22.45 -2.20 -2.80
C LEU A 140 23.29 -3.32 -2.23
N ASP A 141 23.00 -3.72 -0.99
CA ASP A 141 23.60 -4.82 -0.24
C ASP A 141 22.48 -5.55 0.50
N GLU A 142 22.14 -6.76 0.05
CA GLU A 142 21.06 -7.56 0.61
C GLU A 142 21.33 -7.95 2.07
N ASP A 143 22.57 -8.36 2.40
CA ASP A 143 22.91 -8.79 3.75
C ASP A 143 22.79 -7.64 4.75
N ALA A 144 23.23 -6.43 4.37
CA ALA A 144 23.10 -5.23 5.19
C ALA A 144 21.64 -4.82 5.36
N ALA A 145 20.84 -4.92 4.30
CA ALA A 145 19.40 -4.63 4.37
C ALA A 145 18.66 -5.62 5.27
N VAL A 146 18.96 -6.91 5.16
CA VAL A 146 18.39 -7.96 6.02
C VAL A 146 18.73 -7.68 7.48
N ALA A 147 19.97 -7.34 7.81
CA ALA A 147 20.38 -6.99 9.17
C ALA A 147 19.62 -5.76 9.72
N SER A 148 19.40 -4.75 8.88
CA SER A 148 18.59 -3.57 9.26
C SER A 148 17.12 -3.93 9.50
N ILE A 149 16.55 -4.80 8.68
CA ILE A 149 15.20 -5.32 8.86
C ILE A 149 15.09 -6.12 10.16
N GLU A 150 16.04 -6.98 10.47
CA GLU A 150 16.10 -7.74 11.73
C GLU A 150 16.11 -6.79 12.94
N SER A 151 16.97 -5.75 12.90
CA SER A 151 17.01 -4.74 13.96
C SER A 151 15.66 -4.02 14.10
N TYR A 152 15.03 -3.64 13.00
CA TYR A 152 13.71 -3.01 13.01
C TYR A 152 12.64 -3.93 13.60
N LEU A 153 12.62 -5.21 13.23
CA LEU A 153 11.69 -6.19 13.75
C LEU A 153 11.86 -6.37 15.26
N ASP A 154 13.09 -6.46 15.74
CA ASP A 154 13.42 -6.65 17.16
C ASP A 154 13.12 -5.40 18.00
N GLU A 155 13.40 -4.22 17.49
CA GLU A 155 13.31 -2.97 18.24
C GLU A 155 11.91 -2.33 18.20
N GLN A 156 11.22 -2.45 17.05
CA GLN A 156 9.97 -1.72 16.83
C GLN A 156 8.73 -2.64 16.84
N VAL A 157 8.86 -3.87 16.36
CA VAL A 157 7.71 -4.77 16.20
C VAL A 157 7.60 -5.76 17.37
N ALA A 158 8.68 -6.41 17.75
CA ALA A 158 8.68 -7.42 18.81
C ALA A 158 8.17 -6.90 20.17
N PRO A 159 8.48 -5.68 20.63
CA PRO A 159 7.97 -5.16 21.89
C PRO A 159 6.44 -5.02 21.91
N GLU A 160 5.83 -4.62 20.80
CA GLU A 160 4.38 -4.47 20.68
C GLU A 160 3.65 -5.82 20.67
N LEU A 161 4.33 -6.85 20.17
CA LEU A 161 3.79 -8.19 20.00
C LEU A 161 4.25 -9.19 21.06
N SER A 162 5.08 -8.76 22.03
CA SER A 162 5.77 -9.64 22.99
C SER A 162 4.88 -10.61 23.75
N ALA A 163 3.59 -10.28 23.96
CA ALA A 163 2.61 -11.16 24.58
C ALA A 163 2.05 -12.24 23.64
N HIS A 164 2.31 -12.14 22.34
CA HIS A 164 1.64 -12.91 21.29
C HIS A 164 2.62 -13.60 20.33
N LEU A 165 3.92 -13.33 20.42
CA LEU A 165 4.92 -13.93 19.54
C LEU A 165 5.16 -15.40 19.84
N ALA A 166 5.25 -16.20 18.81
CA ALA A 166 5.87 -17.50 18.87
C ALA A 166 7.39 -17.33 19.08
N ALA A 167 8.00 -18.16 19.90
CA ALA A 167 9.41 -18.05 20.23
C ALA A 167 10.28 -18.15 18.98
N GLY A 168 11.11 -17.14 18.72
CA GLY A 168 12.08 -17.10 17.63
C GLY A 168 11.53 -16.72 16.25
N SER A 169 10.42 -16.03 16.18
CA SER A 169 9.61 -15.96 14.97
C SER A 169 9.73 -14.70 14.11
N LEU A 170 10.38 -13.65 14.54
CA LEU A 170 10.51 -12.46 13.69
C LEU A 170 11.86 -12.44 12.97
N THR A 171 11.94 -13.20 11.89
CA THR A 171 13.04 -13.10 10.92
C THR A 171 12.50 -12.51 9.61
N PRO A 172 13.31 -11.81 8.82
CA PRO A 172 12.90 -11.37 7.50
C PRO A 172 12.38 -12.52 6.64
N THR A 173 11.36 -12.28 5.83
CA THR A 173 10.80 -13.27 4.90
C THR A 173 11.08 -12.86 3.45
N PRO A 174 12.32 -13.06 2.94
CA PRO A 174 12.73 -12.56 1.63
C PRO A 174 12.00 -13.24 0.46
N GLU A 175 11.30 -14.32 0.71
CA GLU A 175 10.53 -15.05 -0.32
C GLU A 175 9.05 -14.64 -0.34
N THR A 176 8.56 -13.99 0.73
CA THR A 176 7.13 -13.66 0.88
C THR A 176 6.96 -12.21 1.27
N PHE A 177 7.10 -11.33 0.29
CA PHE A 177 6.95 -9.89 0.46
C PHE A 177 6.15 -9.27 -0.68
N THR A 178 5.62 -8.08 -0.45
CA THR A 178 5.08 -7.20 -1.50
C THR A 178 5.64 -5.80 -1.39
N LEU A 179 5.49 -5.07 -2.49
CA LEU A 179 5.95 -3.71 -2.67
C LEU A 179 4.77 -2.75 -2.69
N SER A 180 4.98 -1.58 -2.12
CA SER A 180 4.09 -0.42 -2.28
C SER A 180 4.92 0.84 -2.45
N PRO A 181 4.35 1.97 -2.91
CA PRO A 181 5.06 3.25 -2.95
C PRO A 181 5.60 3.69 -1.58
N THR A 182 5.01 3.22 -0.49
CA THR A 182 5.33 3.64 0.87
C THR A 182 6.24 2.68 1.63
N GLY A 183 6.28 1.40 1.27
CA GLY A 183 7.06 0.43 2.04
C GLY A 183 7.08 -0.98 1.48
N LEU A 184 7.85 -1.80 2.15
CA LEU A 184 7.99 -3.23 1.98
C LEU A 184 7.07 -3.94 2.99
N THR A 185 6.21 -4.83 2.53
CA THR A 185 5.39 -5.67 3.42
C THR A 185 5.92 -7.10 3.42
N LEU A 186 6.29 -7.57 4.60
CA LEU A 186 6.68 -8.95 4.86
C LEU A 186 5.47 -9.75 5.34
N TYR A 187 5.34 -11.00 4.91
CA TYR A 187 4.23 -11.88 5.25
C TYR A 187 4.71 -13.11 6.00
N TYR A 188 3.97 -13.50 7.01
CA TYR A 188 4.27 -14.63 7.90
C TYR A 188 3.06 -15.55 7.94
N ASP A 189 3.28 -16.83 7.86
CA ASP A 189 2.23 -17.83 8.04
C ASP A 189 1.75 -17.83 9.50
N ILE A 190 0.51 -18.23 9.72
CA ILE A 190 -0.03 -18.30 11.07
C ILE A 190 0.75 -19.30 11.92
N GLY A 191 1.10 -18.89 13.12
CA GLY A 191 1.95 -19.67 14.02
C GLY A 191 3.43 -19.30 13.94
N ASP A 192 3.89 -18.68 12.84
CA ASP A 192 5.24 -18.16 12.73
C ASP A 192 5.35 -16.75 13.30
N PHE A 193 4.28 -15.97 13.20
CA PHE A 193 4.22 -14.60 13.66
C PHE A 193 3.53 -14.42 15.01
N CYS A 194 2.34 -15.00 15.20
CA CYS A 194 1.56 -14.85 16.42
C CYS A 194 0.73 -16.08 16.74
N THR A 195 0.78 -16.53 18.00
CA THR A 195 0.06 -17.71 18.46
C THR A 195 -1.41 -17.45 18.81
N LEU A 196 -1.82 -16.19 18.97
CA LEU A 196 -3.15 -15.82 19.47
C LEU A 196 -3.99 -14.99 18.50
N SER A 197 -3.38 -14.45 17.43
CA SER A 197 -4.09 -13.64 16.45
C SER A 197 -4.20 -14.40 15.13
N ASP A 198 -5.41 -14.60 14.68
CA ASP A 198 -5.72 -15.08 13.33
C ASP A 198 -5.50 -14.00 12.24
N LYS A 199 -5.10 -12.79 12.65
CA LYS A 199 -4.92 -11.63 11.79
C LYS A 199 -3.48 -11.11 11.72
N ALA A 200 -2.58 -11.67 12.49
CA ALA A 200 -1.21 -11.21 12.53
C ALA A 200 -0.37 -12.01 11.54
N GLY A 201 -0.08 -11.54 10.45
CA GLY A 201 0.75 -12.21 9.44
C GLY A 201 1.50 -11.22 8.59
N THR A 202 1.50 -9.92 8.93
CA THR A 202 2.15 -8.93 8.08
C THR A 202 2.89 -7.88 8.90
N VAL A 203 4.07 -7.47 8.39
CA VAL A 203 4.81 -6.32 8.88
C VAL A 203 5.17 -5.45 7.70
N THR A 204 4.75 -4.19 7.72
CA THR A 204 5.16 -3.21 6.74
C THR A 204 6.28 -2.34 7.29
N ILE A 205 7.38 -2.29 6.56
CA ILE A 205 8.56 -1.47 6.86
C ILE A 205 8.59 -0.35 5.83
N LEU A 206 8.64 0.89 6.28
CA LEU A 206 8.71 2.03 5.38
C LEU A 206 10.05 2.06 4.66
N TRP A 207 10.06 2.54 3.42
CA TRP A 207 11.29 2.75 2.66
C TRP A 207 12.25 3.73 3.36
N SER A 208 11.74 4.67 4.16
CA SER A 208 12.55 5.56 4.97
C SER A 208 13.44 4.83 5.98
N GLU A 209 12.95 3.73 6.56
CA GLU A 209 13.71 2.91 7.52
C GLU A 209 14.84 2.10 6.83
N LEU A 210 14.72 1.87 5.53
CA LEU A 210 15.65 1.07 4.74
C LEU A 210 16.46 1.89 3.74
N ARG A 211 16.32 3.20 3.78
CA ARG A 211 16.79 4.13 2.75
C ARG A 211 18.25 3.93 2.33
N GLU A 212 19.16 3.77 3.28
CA GLU A 212 20.59 3.65 3.01
C GLU A 212 20.94 2.38 2.20
N HIS A 213 19.99 1.44 2.13
CA HIS A 213 20.17 0.17 1.44
C HIS A 213 19.46 0.09 0.08
N LEU A 214 18.57 1.04 -0.25
CA LEU A 214 17.68 0.95 -1.41
C LEU A 214 18.42 1.18 -2.74
N ARG A 215 18.00 0.45 -3.78
CA ARG A 215 18.33 0.73 -5.18
C ARG A 215 17.31 1.72 -5.73
N LEU A 216 17.75 2.94 -6.02
CA LEU A 216 16.90 4.05 -6.42
C LEU A 216 17.38 4.72 -7.71
N GLU A 217 18.06 3.98 -8.59
CA GLU A 217 18.38 4.49 -9.93
C GLU A 217 17.12 4.53 -10.80
N GLN A 218 17.13 5.37 -11.83
CA GLN A 218 15.95 5.63 -12.68
C GLN A 218 15.36 4.35 -13.33
N THR A 219 16.17 3.31 -13.51
CA THR A 219 15.74 2.02 -14.08
C THR A 219 15.27 1.03 -13.06
N ASP A 220 15.41 1.32 -11.77
CA ASP A 220 15.12 0.38 -10.70
C ASP A 220 13.62 0.22 -10.46
N VAL A 221 13.27 -0.90 -9.83
CA VAL A 221 11.88 -1.28 -9.52
C VAL A 221 11.24 -0.28 -8.56
N LEU A 222 11.98 0.13 -7.53
CA LEU A 222 11.45 1.05 -6.51
C LEU A 222 11.14 2.43 -7.08
N THR A 223 11.98 2.93 -7.98
CA THR A 223 11.72 4.18 -8.69
C THR A 223 10.48 4.07 -9.58
N ALA A 224 10.30 2.93 -10.26
CA ALA A 224 9.12 2.69 -11.11
C ALA A 224 7.80 2.73 -10.32
N ILE A 225 7.78 2.28 -9.06
CA ILE A 225 6.60 2.35 -8.20
C ILE A 225 6.47 3.68 -7.44
N GLY A 226 7.33 4.65 -7.71
CA GLY A 226 7.26 5.99 -7.14
C GLY A 226 7.94 6.15 -5.78
N VAL A 227 8.86 5.24 -5.41
CA VAL A 227 9.73 5.47 -4.25
C VAL A 227 10.70 6.59 -4.59
N PRO A 228 10.72 7.69 -3.83
CA PRO A 228 11.59 8.82 -4.14
C PRO A 228 13.06 8.48 -3.89
N ASP A 229 13.93 8.94 -4.78
CA ASP A 229 15.37 8.69 -4.73
C ASP A 229 16.10 9.44 -3.59
N HIS A 230 15.48 10.50 -3.06
CA HIS A 230 16.00 11.29 -1.95
C HIS A 230 14.87 11.98 -1.17
N ILE A 231 15.18 12.46 0.04
CA ILE A 231 14.22 13.18 0.89
C ILE A 231 14.01 14.61 0.43
N ALA A 232 14.99 15.22 -0.23
CA ALA A 232 14.86 16.59 -0.65
C ALA A 232 13.85 16.67 -1.80
N LEU A 233 12.73 17.34 -1.56
CA LEU A 233 11.84 17.76 -2.63
C LEU A 233 12.55 18.80 -3.51
N GLY A 234 12.45 18.64 -4.82
CA GLY A 234 12.71 19.72 -5.72
C GLY A 234 11.65 20.83 -5.58
N GLU A 235 11.95 22.04 -6.09
CA GLU A 235 10.96 23.13 -6.10
C GLU A 235 9.66 22.72 -6.83
N GLU A 236 9.77 21.88 -7.87
CA GLU A 236 8.64 21.40 -8.66
C GLU A 236 7.75 20.45 -7.85
N ASP A 237 8.33 19.56 -7.05
CA ASP A 237 7.56 18.63 -6.21
C ASP A 237 6.83 19.37 -5.08
N ALA A 238 7.45 20.38 -4.48
CA ALA A 238 6.85 21.23 -3.47
C ALA A 238 5.58 21.94 -3.97
N LEU A 239 5.53 22.29 -5.27
CA LEU A 239 4.36 22.92 -5.89
C LEU A 239 3.17 21.95 -6.05
N THR A 240 3.41 20.64 -6.09
CA THR A 240 2.34 19.64 -6.25
C THR A 240 1.67 19.25 -4.93
N ILE A 241 2.35 19.45 -3.79
CA ILE A 241 1.80 19.13 -2.46
C ILE A 241 0.50 19.86 -2.16
N PRO A 242 0.39 21.19 -2.36
CA PRO A 242 -0.87 21.91 -2.13
C PRO A 242 -2.04 21.37 -2.95
N ASP A 243 -1.82 21.00 -4.20
CA ASP A 243 -2.86 20.46 -5.08
C ASP A 243 -3.30 19.05 -4.61
N MET A 244 -2.36 18.21 -4.22
CA MET A 244 -2.65 16.91 -3.62
C MET A 244 -3.48 17.07 -2.34
N LEU A 245 -3.10 17.94 -1.42
CA LEU A 245 -3.81 18.16 -0.16
C LEU A 245 -5.20 18.76 -0.39
N GLN A 246 -5.39 19.58 -1.43
CA GLN A 246 -6.69 20.09 -1.85
C GLN A 246 -7.64 19.01 -2.39
N SER A 247 -7.11 17.85 -2.79
CA SER A 247 -7.93 16.69 -3.16
C SER A 247 -8.50 15.93 -1.96
N GLY A 248 -8.05 16.25 -0.75
CA GLY A 248 -8.44 15.55 0.48
C GLY A 248 -7.81 14.18 0.66
N ALA A 249 -6.72 13.90 -0.06
CA ALA A 249 -6.05 12.60 -0.03
C ALA A 249 -4.53 12.75 0.11
N PHE A 250 -3.86 11.68 0.53
CA PHE A 250 -2.41 11.53 0.45
C PHE A 250 -2.05 10.55 -0.66
N THR A 251 -1.02 10.84 -1.41
CA THR A 251 -0.48 9.89 -2.40
C THR A 251 -0.11 8.56 -1.72
N GLY A 252 -0.55 7.46 -2.30
CA GLY A 252 -0.30 6.11 -1.78
C GLY A 252 -1.29 5.65 -0.69
N ILE A 253 -2.20 6.50 -0.22
CA ILE A 253 -3.28 6.12 0.69
C ILE A 253 -4.58 5.95 -0.11
N PRO A 254 -5.23 4.78 -0.11
CA PRO A 254 -6.42 4.51 -0.94
C PRO A 254 -7.71 5.06 -0.31
N ALA A 255 -7.61 6.18 0.39
CA ALA A 255 -8.74 6.83 1.03
C ALA A 255 -8.64 8.35 0.86
N ALA A 256 -9.79 9.02 0.78
CA ALA A 256 -9.89 10.46 0.74
C ALA A 256 -10.85 10.97 1.82
N VAL A 257 -10.59 12.16 2.35
CA VAL A 257 -11.50 12.84 3.27
C VAL A 257 -12.83 13.11 2.55
N SER A 258 -13.93 12.90 3.24
CA SER A 258 -15.31 12.93 2.73
C SER A 258 -15.73 11.72 1.88
N GLN A 259 -14.87 10.73 1.66
CA GLN A 259 -15.24 9.48 1.00
C GLN A 259 -16.20 8.66 1.89
N PRO A 260 -17.26 8.05 1.34
CA PRO A 260 -18.12 7.14 2.11
C PRO A 260 -17.33 5.96 2.68
N MET A 261 -17.50 5.69 3.98
CA MET A 261 -16.81 4.57 4.64
C MET A 261 -17.18 3.23 4.02
N GLN A 262 -18.42 3.08 3.53
CA GLN A 262 -18.88 1.83 2.92
C GLN A 262 -18.04 1.42 1.70
N GLU A 263 -17.60 2.37 0.86
CA GLU A 263 -16.75 2.07 -0.28
C GLU A 263 -15.39 1.48 0.12
N LEU A 264 -14.88 1.89 1.29
CA LEU A 264 -13.63 1.38 1.82
C LEU A 264 -13.82 0.01 2.47
N ILE A 265 -14.92 -0.19 3.20
CA ILE A 265 -15.26 -1.47 3.85
C ILE A 265 -15.50 -2.57 2.81
N ASP A 266 -16.17 -2.25 1.71
CA ASP A 266 -16.43 -3.20 0.63
C ASP A 266 -15.14 -3.64 -0.08
N ARG A 267 -14.08 -2.82 0.00
CA ARG A 267 -12.80 -3.06 -0.67
C ARG A 267 -11.71 -3.58 0.26
N TYR A 268 -11.71 -3.17 1.52
CA TYR A 268 -10.66 -3.47 2.49
C TYR A 268 -11.26 -4.04 3.76
N ALA A 269 -10.61 -5.02 4.37
CA ALA A 269 -10.96 -5.42 5.73
C ALA A 269 -10.58 -4.31 6.72
N LEU A 270 -11.39 -4.12 7.75
CA LEU A 270 -11.10 -3.19 8.84
C LEU A 270 -10.29 -3.89 9.92
N LEU A 271 -9.28 -3.20 10.46
CA LEU A 271 -8.64 -3.62 11.69
C LEU A 271 -9.63 -3.42 12.86
N THR A 272 -9.79 -4.49 13.60
CA THR A 272 -10.72 -4.64 14.68
C THR A 272 -10.41 -3.78 15.87
N ASP A 273 -11.15 -3.11 16.47
CA ASP A 273 -11.20 -2.21 17.61
C ASP A 273 -11.12 -0.74 17.20
N PRO A 274 -12.24 -0.25 16.68
CA PRO A 274 -12.40 1.18 16.48
C PRO A 274 -12.45 1.88 17.84
N ASP A 275 -11.36 2.51 18.21
CA ASP A 275 -11.30 3.35 19.39
C ASP A 275 -12.12 4.64 19.16
N ILE A 276 -12.71 5.15 20.23
CA ILE A 276 -13.37 6.45 20.19
C ILE A 276 -12.31 7.54 20.18
N TYR A 277 -12.38 8.44 19.21
CA TYR A 277 -11.47 9.56 19.03
C TYR A 277 -12.26 10.83 18.67
N GLU A 278 -12.14 11.87 19.49
CA GLU A 278 -12.76 13.20 19.27
C GLU A 278 -14.23 13.18 18.78
N GLY A 279 -15.03 12.25 19.30
CA GLY A 279 -16.46 12.16 18.97
C GLY A 279 -16.82 11.18 17.85
N GLY A 280 -15.84 10.42 17.35
CA GLY A 280 -16.02 9.36 16.38
C GLY A 280 -15.10 8.18 16.65
N ARG A 281 -14.79 7.42 15.61
CA ARG A 281 -13.90 6.26 15.70
C ARG A 281 -12.67 6.44 14.82
N MET A 282 -11.57 5.86 15.27
CA MET A 282 -10.32 5.76 14.53
C MET A 282 -10.16 4.31 14.05
N ILE A 283 -10.10 4.10 12.75
CA ILE A 283 -10.16 2.79 12.10
C ILE A 283 -8.98 2.65 11.18
N ALA A 284 -8.24 1.55 11.29
CA ALA A 284 -7.23 1.19 10.31
C ALA A 284 -7.80 0.21 9.27
N LEU A 285 -7.38 0.36 8.03
CA LEU A 285 -7.65 -0.62 6.99
C LEU A 285 -6.67 -1.78 7.13
N GLU A 286 -7.17 -3.02 7.06
CA GLU A 286 -6.36 -4.24 7.10
C GLU A 286 -5.74 -4.51 5.72
N ASP A 287 -4.94 -3.57 5.25
CA ASP A 287 -3.99 -3.79 4.18
C ASP A 287 -2.60 -3.56 4.78
N GLY A 288 -1.66 -4.49 4.57
CA GLY A 288 -0.33 -4.41 5.14
C GLY A 288 0.37 -3.08 4.89
N ALA A 289 0.15 -2.47 3.72
CA ALA A 289 0.68 -1.16 3.37
C ALA A 289 0.12 0.00 4.22
N PHE A 290 -1.02 -0.20 4.89
CA PHE A 290 -1.74 0.88 5.59
C PHE A 290 -1.87 0.68 7.09
N ARG A 291 -1.16 -0.27 7.69
CA ARG A 291 -1.25 -0.61 9.12
C ARG A 291 -1.05 0.55 10.09
N GLN A 292 -0.49 1.66 9.64
CA GLN A 292 -0.26 2.85 10.47
C GLN A 292 -0.96 4.09 9.90
N VAL A 293 -1.92 3.86 9.03
CA VAL A 293 -2.84 4.86 8.55
C VAL A 293 -4.20 4.60 9.18
N TRP A 294 -4.69 5.62 9.84
CA TRP A 294 -5.97 5.60 10.54
C TRP A 294 -6.94 6.51 9.82
N LEU A 295 -8.14 6.00 9.59
CA LEU A 295 -9.27 6.79 9.14
C LEU A 295 -10.04 7.30 10.35
N LEU A 296 -10.26 8.59 10.40
CA LEU A 296 -11.11 9.23 11.39
C LEU A 296 -12.53 9.28 10.83
N THR A 297 -13.52 8.86 11.60
CA THR A 297 -14.92 8.85 11.17
C THR A 297 -15.83 9.36 12.28
N ASP A 298 -16.98 9.87 11.93
CA ASP A 298 -18.04 10.30 12.86
C ASP A 298 -18.92 9.16 13.37
N ALA A 299 -18.66 7.92 12.91
CA ALA A 299 -19.39 6.75 13.39
C ALA A 299 -19.16 6.52 14.88
N LEU A 300 -20.25 6.36 15.63
CA LEU A 300 -20.23 6.04 17.05
C LEU A 300 -20.43 4.53 17.31
N THR A 301 -20.83 3.80 16.29
CA THR A 301 -21.06 2.35 16.30
C THR A 301 -20.21 1.67 15.24
N GLU A 302 -20.32 0.36 15.12
CA GLU A 302 -19.69 -0.41 14.04
C GLU A 302 -20.51 -0.39 12.72
N GLU A 303 -21.59 0.37 12.69
CA GLU A 303 -22.42 0.57 11.51
C GLU A 303 -21.92 1.82 10.77
N PHE A 304 -21.34 1.63 9.60
CA PHE A 304 -20.69 2.70 8.81
C PHE A 304 -21.50 3.16 7.60
N ASP A 305 -22.71 2.65 7.41
CA ASP A 305 -23.55 2.84 6.22
C ASP A 305 -23.77 4.32 5.82
N HIS A 306 -23.66 5.23 6.78
CA HIS A 306 -23.86 6.66 6.56
C HIS A 306 -22.66 7.51 6.97
N SER A 307 -21.58 6.87 7.37
CA SER A 307 -20.37 7.57 7.81
C SER A 307 -19.46 7.88 6.64
N VAL A 308 -18.72 8.97 6.76
CA VAL A 308 -17.68 9.36 5.84
C VAL A 308 -16.33 9.43 6.54
N VAL A 309 -15.26 9.40 5.78
CA VAL A 309 -13.92 9.69 6.27
C VAL A 309 -13.87 11.18 6.65
N GLN A 310 -13.79 11.49 7.93
CA GLN A 310 -13.65 12.85 8.45
C GLN A 310 -12.21 13.34 8.40
N GLY A 311 -11.27 12.41 8.42
CA GLY A 311 -9.86 12.69 8.33
C GLY A 311 -9.02 11.43 8.15
N ILE A 312 -7.77 11.65 7.80
CA ILE A 312 -6.76 10.61 7.66
C ILE A 312 -5.62 10.98 8.60
N ARG A 313 -5.19 10.04 9.45
CA ARG A 313 -3.97 10.13 10.25
C ARG A 313 -2.98 9.12 9.72
N ALA A 314 -1.77 9.56 9.45
CA ALA A 314 -0.65 8.69 9.09
C ALA A 314 0.48 8.88 10.10
N ASP A 315 0.81 7.83 10.85
CA ASP A 315 1.92 7.82 11.79
C ASP A 315 3.19 7.30 11.13
N ARG A 316 3.03 6.60 10.01
CA ARG A 316 4.11 6.24 9.08
C ARG A 316 3.66 6.62 7.68
N LEU A 317 4.27 7.61 7.12
CA LEU A 317 3.98 8.11 5.78
C LEU A 317 5.29 8.48 5.10
N ASN A 318 5.45 8.00 3.89
CA ASN A 318 6.45 8.47 2.95
C ASN A 318 5.71 8.97 1.71
N PHE A 319 5.74 10.26 1.47
CA PHE A 319 5.24 10.85 0.23
C PHE A 319 6.13 12.00 -0.19
N TYR A 320 6.47 12.06 -1.47
CA TYR A 320 7.39 13.05 -2.01
C TYR A 320 8.72 13.18 -1.23
N GLY A 321 9.24 12.06 -0.71
CA GLY A 321 10.42 12.07 0.13
C GLY A 321 10.25 12.64 1.53
N LEU A 322 9.02 12.96 1.92
CA LEU A 322 8.67 13.42 3.26
C LEU A 322 8.25 12.24 4.11
N CYS A 323 9.08 11.90 5.07
CA CYS A 323 8.92 10.70 5.87
C CYS A 323 8.66 11.05 7.34
N THR A 324 7.64 10.44 7.93
CA THR A 324 7.56 10.39 9.39
C THR A 324 8.74 9.58 9.93
N GLY A 325 9.27 9.99 11.08
CA GLY A 325 10.45 9.35 11.68
C GLY A 325 11.80 9.88 11.19
N ASP A 326 11.83 10.62 10.10
CA ASP A 326 13.05 11.08 9.44
C ASP A 326 13.05 12.60 9.19
N THR A 327 11.99 13.13 8.60
CA THR A 327 11.91 14.55 8.24
C THR A 327 11.61 15.42 9.46
N THR A 328 12.22 16.60 9.53
CA THR A 328 11.95 17.54 10.61
C THR A 328 10.80 18.49 10.29
N ILE A 329 10.14 19.00 11.33
CA ILE A 329 9.08 19.98 11.17
C ILE A 329 9.61 21.30 10.57
N ASP A 330 10.87 21.65 10.81
CA ASP A 330 11.49 22.84 10.25
C ASP A 330 11.68 22.71 8.74
N TRP A 331 12.02 21.53 8.26
CA TRP A 331 12.07 21.25 6.84
C TRP A 331 10.69 21.42 6.15
N TRP A 332 9.62 20.97 6.80
CA TRP A 332 8.26 21.20 6.29
C TRP A 332 7.88 22.69 6.24
N ARG A 333 8.36 23.48 7.21
CA ARG A 333 8.17 24.93 7.20
C ARG A 333 8.91 25.62 6.05
N GLU A 334 10.04 25.05 5.62
CA GLU A 334 10.73 25.52 4.41
C GLU A 334 9.92 25.24 3.15
N VAL A 335 9.29 24.07 3.06
CA VAL A 335 8.49 23.65 1.90
C VAL A 335 7.12 24.34 1.84
N LEU A 336 6.37 24.33 2.94
CA LEU A 336 4.99 24.82 2.99
C LEU A 336 4.88 26.28 3.45
N GLY A 337 5.97 26.89 3.85
CA GLY A 337 5.97 28.19 4.50
C GLY A 337 5.61 28.13 5.97
N GLN A 338 5.39 29.30 6.57
CA GLN A 338 5.04 29.39 8.00
C GLN A 338 3.62 28.84 8.25
N PRO A 339 3.45 28.04 9.32
CA PRO A 339 2.13 27.52 9.67
C PRO A 339 1.19 28.66 10.13
N GLU A 340 -0.10 28.46 9.93
CA GLU A 340 -1.13 29.38 10.45
C GLU A 340 -1.17 29.38 11.98
N THR A 341 -0.93 28.22 12.57
CA THR A 341 -0.93 28.02 14.01
C THR A 341 0.08 26.95 14.39
N THR A 342 0.84 27.20 15.45
CA THR A 342 1.71 26.20 16.09
C THR A 342 1.19 25.95 17.50
N LEU A 343 1.05 24.69 17.88
CA LEU A 343 0.57 24.27 19.19
C LEU A 343 1.59 23.38 19.87
N THR A 344 1.96 23.70 21.11
CA THR A 344 2.73 22.79 21.96
C THR A 344 1.82 21.71 22.52
N VAL A 345 2.23 20.47 22.37
CA VAL A 345 1.53 19.27 22.86
C VAL A 345 2.28 18.77 24.08
N ASP A 346 1.72 19.01 25.27
CA ASP A 346 2.23 18.48 26.52
C ASP A 346 1.85 16.99 26.72
N GLU A 347 2.36 16.34 27.77
CA GLU A 347 2.11 14.93 28.07
C GLU A 347 0.61 14.62 28.19
N ALA A 348 -0.17 15.43 28.87
CA ALA A 348 -1.59 15.18 29.08
C ALA A 348 -2.40 15.24 27.78
N ARG A 349 -2.05 16.19 26.90
CA ARG A 349 -2.67 16.31 25.57
C ARG A 349 -2.20 15.20 24.64
N ALA A 350 -0.90 14.85 24.72
CA ALA A 350 -0.32 13.76 23.95
C ALA A 350 -1.00 12.42 24.26
N GLU A 351 -1.23 12.13 25.55
CA GLU A 351 -1.98 10.95 25.98
C GLU A 351 -3.41 10.95 25.43
N SER A 352 -4.14 12.08 25.57
CA SER A 352 -5.49 12.22 25.06
C SER A 352 -5.58 12.06 23.54
N TRP A 353 -4.59 12.52 22.80
CA TRP A 353 -4.56 12.44 21.34
C TRP A 353 -3.82 11.21 20.82
N ARG A 354 -3.30 10.37 21.72
CA ARG A 354 -2.50 9.18 21.37
C ARG A 354 -1.36 9.48 20.41
N ILE A 355 -0.61 10.54 20.71
CA ILE A 355 0.61 10.97 20.03
C ILE A 355 1.70 11.21 21.06
N VAL A 356 2.93 11.45 20.62
CA VAL A 356 4.03 11.81 21.53
C VAL A 356 3.97 13.30 21.92
N PRO A 357 4.49 13.71 23.06
CA PRO A 357 4.66 15.13 23.37
C PRO A 357 5.56 15.84 22.36
N GLY A 358 5.23 17.10 22.02
CA GLY A 358 6.00 17.83 21.03
C GLY A 358 5.31 19.07 20.49
N THR A 359 5.35 19.26 19.17
CA THR A 359 4.81 20.44 18.47
C THR A 359 3.93 20.04 17.31
N SER A 360 2.79 20.71 17.15
CA SER A 360 1.92 20.55 15.99
C SER A 360 1.79 21.86 15.22
N ASP A 361 2.06 21.82 13.93
CA ASP A 361 1.85 22.90 12.98
C ASP A 361 0.59 22.64 12.15
N TYR A 362 -0.16 23.70 11.87
CA TYR A 362 -1.41 23.64 11.14
C TYR A 362 -1.36 24.52 9.91
N TYR A 363 -1.86 23.95 8.80
CA TYR A 363 -1.97 24.60 7.49
C TYR A 363 -3.37 24.35 6.91
N THR A 364 -3.88 25.27 6.11
CA THR A 364 -5.15 25.11 5.40
C THR A 364 -4.92 25.06 3.89
N PHE A 365 -5.51 24.06 3.25
CA PHE A 365 -5.48 23.85 1.80
C PHE A 365 -6.93 23.70 1.29
N GLY A 366 -7.47 24.77 0.74
CA GLY A 366 -8.89 24.78 0.34
C GLY A 366 -9.82 24.57 1.53
N GLU A 367 -10.56 23.48 1.54
CA GLU A 367 -11.46 23.10 2.65
C GLU A 367 -10.82 22.11 3.64
N TYR A 368 -9.56 21.72 3.41
CA TYR A 368 -8.85 20.73 4.20
C TYR A 368 -7.80 21.37 5.09
N ARG A 369 -7.59 20.75 6.24
CA ARG A 369 -6.60 21.15 7.23
C ARG A 369 -5.54 20.07 7.39
N LEU A 370 -4.30 20.42 7.11
CA LEU A 370 -3.13 19.60 7.38
C LEU A 370 -2.60 19.93 8.78
N ARG A 371 -2.34 18.90 9.58
CA ARG A 371 -1.60 19.01 10.84
C ARG A 371 -0.36 18.14 10.75
N LEU A 372 0.77 18.76 10.94
CA LEU A 372 2.07 18.09 11.07
C LEU A 372 2.43 18.05 12.55
N HIS A 373 2.69 16.86 13.07
CA HIS A 373 3.06 16.69 14.47
C HIS A 373 4.46 16.12 14.59
N ALA A 374 5.34 16.84 15.28
CA ALA A 374 6.70 16.45 15.56
C ALA A 374 6.91 16.22 17.06
N ASP A 375 7.81 15.34 17.41
CA ASP A 375 8.24 15.10 18.79
C ASP A 375 9.07 16.27 19.35
N ALA A 376 9.55 16.11 20.58
CA ALA A 376 10.37 17.13 21.26
C ALA A 376 11.72 17.39 20.57
N SER A 377 12.21 16.46 19.73
CA SER A 377 13.43 16.64 18.93
C SER A 377 13.15 17.32 17.58
N GLY A 378 11.89 17.59 17.26
CA GLY A 378 11.47 18.20 16.01
C GLY A 378 11.27 17.21 14.86
N VAL A 379 11.40 15.89 15.10
CA VAL A 379 11.18 14.86 14.09
C VAL A 379 9.69 14.61 13.90
N LEU A 380 9.22 14.63 12.65
CA LEU A 380 7.83 14.39 12.30
C LEU A 380 7.41 12.97 12.72
N ARG A 381 6.30 12.85 13.45
CA ARG A 381 5.77 11.59 13.97
C ARG A 381 4.40 11.23 13.42
N SER A 382 3.58 12.22 13.16
CA SER A 382 2.23 12.01 12.66
C SER A 382 1.83 13.13 11.70
N VAL A 383 1.08 12.76 10.67
CA VAL A 383 0.48 13.69 9.72
C VAL A 383 -1.02 13.47 9.71
N PHE A 384 -1.80 14.55 9.79
CA PHE A 384 -3.26 14.49 9.77
C PHE A 384 -3.78 15.36 8.66
N LEU A 385 -4.73 14.85 7.90
CA LEU A 385 -5.52 15.60 6.94
C LEU A 385 -6.99 15.49 7.33
N THR A 386 -7.62 16.60 7.61
CA THR A 386 -9.03 16.66 8.04
C THR A 386 -9.77 17.72 7.23
N LYS A 387 -11.10 17.70 7.31
CA LYS A 387 -11.94 18.75 6.77
C LYS A 387 -12.28 19.80 7.82
#